data_0b9426960bab6f7817fb7da9687a2e3e
#
_entry.id   0b9426960bab6f7817fb7da9687a2e3e
#
_cell.length_a   1.000
_cell.length_b   1.000
_cell.length_c   1.000
_cell.angle_alpha   90.00
_cell.angle_beta   90.00
_cell.angle_gamma   90.00
#
_symmetry.space_group_name_H-M   'P 1'
#
loop_
_entity.id
_entity.type
_entity.pdbx_description
1 polymer ?
#
loop_
_entity_poly.entity_id
_entity_poly.type
_entity_poly.pdbx_seq_one_letter_code
_entity_poly.pdbx_strand_id
1 'polypeptide(L)'
;MSVYKKMHQVQAATRSLAANTEGQTGAAKYNYVSGAKLLGVIRPLMDKLGLILTQEVVDIKNEPITYMTRNGEKTEMFTTAHIRFTWVDTDDGSQVVNDFFANGMNAWDKGLGSALTYAERYYLMKTFHIATDEDDVDALVKEEAIKPQPSQAVQARRAAAGRATQGQTYKPVAEDTYWRIIEAYAQGRPTKTGGDYRETWIQTTHAGQEQVAKFDKDVENFKIANNL
;
A
#
# COMPACT_ATOMS: atom_id res chain seq x y z
N MET A 1 23.53 36.61 -2.82
CA MET A 1 23.47 35.56 -1.73
C MET A 1 23.75 34.25 -2.43
N SER A 2 24.51 33.31 -1.85
CA SER A 2 24.79 32.05 -2.58
C SER A 2 23.57 31.17 -2.68
N VAL A 3 23.48 30.35 -3.74
CA VAL A 3 22.42 29.38 -3.98
C VAL A 3 22.15 28.51 -2.75
N TYR A 4 23.18 28.06 -2.01
CA TYR A 4 23.06 27.29 -0.78
C TYR A 4 22.34 28.05 0.35
N LYS A 5 22.61 29.36 0.48
CA LYS A 5 21.92 30.20 1.49
C LYS A 5 20.42 30.33 1.17
N LYS A 6 20.09 30.46 -0.11
CA LYS A 6 18.69 30.51 -0.58
C LYS A 6 18.00 29.15 -0.35
N MET A 7 18.63 28.04 -0.69
CA MET A 7 18.13 26.68 -0.41
C MET A 7 17.92 26.46 1.10
N HIS A 8 18.86 26.91 1.94
CA HIS A 8 18.72 26.83 3.40
C HIS A 8 17.49 27.61 3.91
N GLN A 9 17.18 28.77 3.31
CA GLN A 9 15.98 29.52 3.68
C GLN A 9 14.69 28.76 3.32
N VAL A 10 14.65 28.08 2.17
CA VAL A 10 13.52 27.17 1.83
C VAL A 10 13.42 26.05 2.86
N GLN A 11 14.51 25.39 3.17
CA GLN A 11 14.56 24.31 4.17
C GLN A 11 14.08 24.79 5.56
N ALA A 12 14.54 25.96 6.02
CA ALA A 12 14.16 26.51 7.31
C ALA A 12 12.65 26.87 7.40
N ALA A 13 12.04 27.24 6.27
CA ALA A 13 10.63 27.57 6.18
C ALA A 13 9.71 26.35 5.99
N THR A 14 10.26 25.20 5.55
CA THR A 14 9.52 23.98 5.27
C THR A 14 9.94 22.85 6.23
N ARG A 15 9.36 22.79 7.44
CA ARG A 15 9.77 21.79 8.46
C ARG A 15 9.00 20.48 8.35
N SER A 16 7.69 20.56 8.16
CA SER A 16 6.83 19.37 8.08
C SER A 16 5.60 19.64 7.24
N LEU A 17 5.10 18.64 6.58
CA LEU A 17 3.86 18.68 5.81
C LEU A 17 3.01 17.46 6.16
N ALA A 18 1.81 17.67 6.70
CA ALA A 18 0.86 16.59 6.94
C ALA A 18 0.35 16.00 5.60
N ALA A 19 0.10 14.72 5.56
CA ALA A 19 -0.50 14.04 4.43
C ALA A 19 -1.85 14.69 4.05
N ASN A 20 -2.18 14.71 2.76
CA ASN A 20 -3.41 15.30 2.24
C ASN A 20 -4.11 14.45 1.19
N THR A 21 -3.56 13.30 0.87
CA THR A 21 -4.07 12.44 -0.20
C THR A 21 -4.01 10.98 0.26
N GLU A 22 -5.10 10.23 0.00
CA GLU A 22 -5.12 8.80 0.20
C GLU A 22 -4.60 8.09 -1.05
N GLY A 23 -3.66 7.17 -0.86
CA GLY A 23 -3.25 6.20 -1.86
C GLY A 23 -3.84 4.83 -1.55
N GLN A 24 -3.87 3.95 -2.54
CA GLN A 24 -4.31 2.58 -2.36
C GLN A 24 -3.41 1.61 -3.14
N THR A 25 -2.93 0.58 -2.45
CA THR A 25 -2.20 -0.53 -3.07
C THR A 25 -2.86 -1.84 -2.64
N GLY A 26 -3.59 -2.47 -3.55
CA GLY A 26 -4.41 -3.64 -3.22
C GLY A 26 -5.53 -3.28 -2.22
N ALA A 27 -5.52 -3.91 -1.04
CA ALA A 27 -6.47 -3.63 0.05
C ALA A 27 -5.96 -2.60 1.06
N ALA A 28 -4.67 -2.21 0.99
CA ALA A 28 -4.07 -1.25 1.91
C ALA A 28 -4.30 0.18 1.42
N LYS A 29 -4.77 1.03 2.32
CA LYS A 29 -4.85 2.48 2.13
C LYS A 29 -3.71 3.14 2.89
N TYR A 30 -3.14 4.18 2.32
CA TYR A 30 -2.10 4.98 2.96
C TYR A 30 -2.29 6.45 2.61
N ASN A 31 -1.85 7.32 3.50
CA ASN A 31 -1.90 8.76 3.30
C ASN A 31 -0.54 9.26 2.87
N TYR A 32 -0.48 10.21 1.96
CA TYR A 32 0.77 10.81 1.51
C TYR A 32 0.62 12.30 1.20
N VAL A 33 1.77 12.99 1.16
CA VAL A 33 1.84 14.39 0.75
C VAL A 33 1.86 14.44 -0.77
N SER A 34 0.83 15.05 -1.38
CA SER A 34 0.78 15.19 -2.83
C SER A 34 1.84 16.18 -3.34
N GLY A 35 2.31 15.97 -4.59
CA GLY A 35 3.20 16.92 -5.26
C GLY A 35 2.61 18.33 -5.32
N ALA A 36 1.30 18.47 -5.55
CA ALA A 36 0.61 19.77 -5.57
C ALA A 36 0.72 20.50 -4.23
N LYS A 37 0.54 19.79 -3.09
CA LYS A 37 0.70 20.40 -1.76
C LYS A 37 2.14 20.82 -1.51
N LEU A 38 3.10 19.96 -1.86
CA LEU A 38 4.53 20.22 -1.71
C LEU A 38 4.94 21.47 -2.51
N LEU A 39 4.61 21.51 -3.79
CA LEU A 39 4.90 22.65 -4.67
C LEU A 39 4.15 23.90 -4.23
N GLY A 40 2.93 23.79 -3.72
CA GLY A 40 2.18 24.93 -3.19
C GLY A 40 2.87 25.65 -2.01
N VAL A 41 3.72 24.92 -1.28
CA VAL A 41 4.52 25.51 -0.17
C VAL A 41 5.90 25.96 -0.64
N ILE A 42 6.58 25.13 -1.43
CA ILE A 42 7.99 25.41 -1.81
C ILE A 42 8.10 26.49 -2.87
N ARG A 43 7.24 26.46 -3.90
CA ARG A 43 7.34 27.37 -5.04
C ARG A 43 7.24 28.87 -4.66
N PRO A 44 6.31 29.32 -3.81
CA PRO A 44 6.30 30.72 -3.38
C PRO A 44 7.58 31.16 -2.68
N LEU A 45 8.25 30.25 -1.96
CA LEU A 45 9.55 30.52 -1.32
C LEU A 45 10.65 30.64 -2.37
N MET A 46 10.67 29.74 -3.36
CA MET A 46 11.62 29.80 -4.48
C MET A 46 11.46 31.10 -5.27
N ASP A 47 10.22 31.47 -5.62
CA ASP A 47 9.93 32.70 -6.36
C ASP A 47 10.42 33.94 -5.60
N LYS A 48 10.16 34.00 -4.29
CA LYS A 48 10.63 35.09 -3.43
C LYS A 48 12.15 35.20 -3.35
N LEU A 49 12.85 34.09 -3.44
CA LEU A 49 14.30 34.00 -3.31
C LEU A 49 15.04 34.06 -4.65
N GLY A 50 14.33 34.08 -5.77
CA GLY A 50 14.94 33.98 -7.10
C GLY A 50 15.65 32.65 -7.31
N LEU A 51 15.04 31.55 -6.89
CA LEU A 51 15.53 30.19 -7.15
C LEU A 51 14.69 29.50 -8.23
N ILE A 52 15.37 28.85 -9.17
CA ILE A 52 14.75 27.97 -10.15
C ILE A 52 15.25 26.54 -9.91
N LEU A 53 14.36 25.55 -10.03
CA LEU A 53 14.71 24.15 -10.15
C LEU A 53 14.41 23.69 -11.57
N THR A 54 15.43 23.24 -12.28
CA THR A 54 15.27 22.59 -13.59
C THR A 54 15.40 21.09 -13.44
N GLN A 55 14.68 20.35 -14.32
CA GLN A 55 14.68 18.90 -14.36
C GLN A 55 15.01 18.45 -15.78
N GLU A 56 16.05 17.64 -15.90
CA GLU A 56 16.50 17.03 -17.16
C GLU A 56 16.43 15.51 -17.02
N VAL A 57 15.85 14.84 -18.01
CA VAL A 57 15.90 13.39 -18.11
C VAL A 57 17.18 13.01 -18.85
N VAL A 58 18.15 12.46 -18.12
CA VAL A 58 19.48 12.10 -18.63
C VAL A 58 19.44 10.77 -19.36
N ASP A 59 18.72 9.79 -18.79
CA ASP A 59 18.58 8.44 -19.34
C ASP A 59 17.28 7.79 -18.90
N ILE A 60 16.75 6.88 -19.75
CA ILE A 60 15.51 6.12 -19.48
C ILE A 60 15.72 4.68 -19.89
N LYS A 61 15.34 3.77 -19.00
CA LYS A 61 15.24 2.34 -19.29
C LYS A 61 13.80 1.87 -19.11
N ASN A 62 13.24 1.24 -20.13
CA ASN A 62 11.89 0.68 -20.11
C ASN A 62 11.94 -0.83 -20.22
N GLU A 63 11.29 -1.53 -19.30
CA GLU A 63 11.21 -2.99 -19.28
C GLU A 63 9.73 -3.41 -19.14
N PRO A 64 9.20 -4.24 -20.07
CA PRO A 64 7.88 -4.79 -19.91
C PRO A 64 7.88 -5.83 -18.79
N ILE A 65 6.99 -5.68 -17.82
CA ILE A 65 6.77 -6.64 -16.73
C ILE A 65 5.39 -7.25 -16.88
N THR A 66 5.35 -8.56 -17.05
CA THR A 66 4.13 -9.32 -17.18
C THR A 66 3.86 -10.12 -15.91
N TYR A 67 2.66 -10.02 -15.38
CA TYR A 67 2.23 -10.74 -14.18
C TYR A 67 0.77 -11.14 -14.23
N MET A 68 0.42 -12.17 -13.47
CA MET A 68 -0.96 -12.66 -13.40
C MET A 68 -1.78 -11.84 -12.41
N THR A 69 -2.95 -11.40 -12.85
CA THR A 69 -3.98 -10.77 -12.01
C THR A 69 -5.22 -11.66 -11.93
N ARG A 70 -6.20 -11.30 -11.11
CA ARG A 70 -7.50 -11.99 -11.06
C ARG A 70 -8.26 -11.94 -12.39
N ASN A 71 -8.00 -10.92 -13.19
CA ASN A 71 -8.65 -10.69 -14.49
C ASN A 71 -7.83 -11.23 -15.67
N GLY A 72 -6.78 -12.02 -15.41
CA GLY A 72 -5.88 -12.57 -16.41
C GLY A 72 -4.49 -11.94 -16.35
N GLU A 73 -3.72 -12.21 -17.39
CA GLU A 73 -2.38 -11.69 -17.59
C GLU A 73 -2.40 -10.18 -17.83
N LYS A 74 -1.51 -9.44 -17.18
CA LYS A 74 -1.34 -8.00 -17.34
C LYS A 74 0.12 -7.68 -17.60
N THR A 75 0.38 -6.87 -18.61
CA THR A 75 1.71 -6.32 -18.91
C THR A 75 1.71 -4.84 -18.60
N GLU A 76 2.68 -4.40 -17.82
CA GLU A 76 2.95 -2.98 -17.54
C GLU A 76 4.40 -2.65 -17.86
N MET A 77 4.64 -1.39 -18.18
CA MET A 77 5.98 -0.88 -18.45
C MET A 77 6.60 -0.42 -17.12
N PHE A 78 7.70 -1.04 -16.73
CA PHE A 78 8.55 -0.57 -15.65
C PHE A 78 9.59 0.37 -16.23
N THR A 79 9.49 1.64 -15.84
CA THR A 79 10.38 2.70 -16.33
C THR A 79 11.34 3.07 -15.20
N THR A 80 12.64 2.98 -15.45
CA THR A 80 13.69 3.56 -14.61
C THR A 80 14.18 4.83 -15.32
N ALA A 81 14.16 5.95 -14.62
CA ALA A 81 14.63 7.23 -15.12
C ALA A 81 15.81 7.75 -14.29
N HIS A 82 16.88 8.16 -14.99
CA HIS A 82 17.97 8.95 -14.43
C HIS A 82 17.67 10.42 -14.70
N ILE A 83 17.52 11.21 -13.65
CA ILE A 83 17.06 12.59 -13.72
C ILE A 83 18.11 13.48 -13.06
N ARG A 84 18.43 14.57 -13.73
CA ARG A 84 19.29 15.62 -13.19
C ARG A 84 18.45 16.80 -12.77
N PHE A 85 18.57 17.17 -11.49
CA PHE A 85 17.98 18.36 -10.90
C PHE A 85 19.06 19.44 -10.75
N THR A 86 18.80 20.62 -11.29
CA THR A 86 19.73 21.77 -11.17
C THR A 86 19.03 22.93 -10.53
N TRP A 87 19.49 23.32 -9.34
CA TRP A 87 19.13 24.56 -8.68
C TRP A 87 19.91 25.70 -9.29
N VAL A 88 19.22 26.75 -9.69
CA VAL A 88 19.83 27.94 -10.29
C VAL A 88 19.47 29.16 -9.46
N ASP A 89 20.46 29.94 -9.05
CA ASP A 89 20.27 31.27 -8.49
C ASP A 89 20.10 32.26 -9.63
N THR A 90 18.96 32.96 -9.71
CA THR A 90 18.69 33.90 -10.79
C THR A 90 19.45 35.22 -10.68
N ASP A 91 20.05 35.51 -9.50
CA ASP A 91 20.79 36.76 -9.29
C ASP A 91 22.22 36.69 -9.90
N ASP A 92 22.88 35.54 -9.79
CA ASP A 92 24.28 35.39 -10.18
C ASP A 92 24.55 34.18 -11.11
N GLY A 93 23.53 33.38 -11.40
CA GLY A 93 23.63 32.18 -12.25
C GLY A 93 24.34 31.01 -11.60
N SER A 94 24.67 31.08 -10.29
CA SER A 94 25.30 29.96 -9.60
C SER A 94 24.35 28.76 -9.54
N GLN A 95 24.93 27.55 -9.57
CA GLN A 95 24.18 26.31 -9.71
C GLN A 95 24.60 25.25 -8.70
N VAL A 96 23.62 24.39 -8.34
CA VAL A 96 23.86 23.14 -7.61
C VAL A 96 23.17 22.02 -8.39
N VAL A 97 23.96 21.03 -8.81
CA VAL A 97 23.50 19.91 -9.64
C VAL A 97 23.45 18.63 -8.81
N ASN A 98 22.36 17.89 -8.91
CA ASN A 98 22.18 16.61 -8.25
C ASN A 98 21.56 15.60 -9.22
N ASP A 99 22.10 14.41 -9.26
CA ASP A 99 21.50 13.29 -9.98
C ASP A 99 20.56 12.52 -9.05
N PHE A 100 19.44 12.07 -9.60
CA PHE A 100 18.41 11.33 -8.90
C PHE A 100 17.84 10.21 -9.77
N PHE A 101 17.51 9.08 -9.16
CA PHE A 101 16.93 7.95 -9.86
C PHE A 101 15.50 7.71 -9.36
N ALA A 102 14.58 7.45 -10.27
CA ALA A 102 13.22 7.14 -9.92
C ALA A 102 12.66 6.04 -10.83
N ASN A 103 11.71 5.30 -10.30
CA ASN A 103 11.01 4.25 -11.01
C ASN A 103 9.52 4.59 -11.10
N GLY A 104 8.90 4.19 -12.21
CA GLY A 104 7.47 4.23 -12.38
C GLY A 104 7.00 2.96 -13.07
N MET A 105 5.88 2.40 -12.63
CA MET A 105 5.25 1.26 -13.29
C MET A 105 3.82 1.64 -13.66
N ASN A 106 3.52 1.57 -14.95
CA ASN A 106 2.19 1.91 -15.46
C ASN A 106 1.98 1.31 -16.86
N ALA A 107 0.73 1.36 -17.35
CA ALA A 107 0.44 0.96 -18.72
C ALA A 107 1.16 1.89 -19.72
N TRP A 108 1.93 1.29 -20.64
CA TRP A 108 2.60 1.89 -21.82
C TRP A 108 3.25 3.27 -21.61
N ASP A 109 2.55 4.35 -21.96
CA ASP A 109 3.06 5.73 -22.04
C ASP A 109 3.14 6.46 -20.70
N LYS A 110 2.50 5.92 -19.65
CA LYS A 110 2.40 6.59 -18.33
C LYS A 110 3.55 6.27 -17.36
N GLY A 111 4.41 5.30 -17.71
CA GLY A 111 5.53 4.89 -16.86
C GLY A 111 6.49 6.04 -16.58
N LEU A 112 6.93 6.75 -17.60
CA LEU A 112 7.81 7.91 -17.47
C LEU A 112 7.14 9.05 -16.67
N GLY A 113 5.89 9.39 -16.98
CA GLY A 113 5.16 10.42 -16.24
C GLY A 113 5.04 10.12 -14.74
N SER A 114 4.81 8.86 -14.39
CA SER A 114 4.83 8.40 -13.01
C SER A 114 6.22 8.55 -12.38
N ALA A 115 7.29 8.10 -13.06
CA ALA A 115 8.66 8.21 -12.57
C ALA A 115 9.04 9.68 -12.31
N LEU A 116 8.74 10.59 -13.24
CA LEU A 116 9.03 12.03 -13.10
C LEU A 116 8.28 12.67 -11.93
N THR A 117 7.00 12.35 -11.77
CA THR A 117 6.18 12.87 -10.67
C THR A 117 6.70 12.40 -9.30
N TYR A 118 7.07 11.13 -9.19
CA TYR A 118 7.70 10.58 -7.99
C TYR A 118 9.07 11.20 -7.73
N ALA A 119 9.89 11.33 -8.77
CA ALA A 119 11.21 11.92 -8.66
C ALA A 119 11.16 13.32 -8.07
N GLU A 120 10.38 14.23 -8.65
CA GLU A 120 10.28 15.62 -8.17
C GLU A 120 9.81 15.66 -6.71
N ARG A 121 8.75 14.92 -6.38
CA ARG A 121 8.22 14.88 -5.01
C ARG A 121 9.26 14.40 -4.00
N TYR A 122 9.88 13.26 -4.24
CA TYR A 122 10.85 12.69 -3.32
C TYR A 122 12.15 13.48 -3.29
N TYR A 123 12.61 13.98 -4.43
CA TYR A 123 13.80 14.83 -4.49
C TYR A 123 13.62 16.09 -3.62
N LEU A 124 12.50 16.80 -3.75
CA LEU A 124 12.22 18.00 -2.95
C LEU A 124 12.09 17.68 -1.46
N MET A 125 11.35 16.62 -1.10
CA MET A 125 11.20 16.22 0.31
C MET A 125 12.55 15.87 0.94
N LYS A 126 13.39 15.10 0.26
CA LYS A 126 14.70 14.68 0.79
C LYS A 126 15.74 15.81 0.76
N THR A 127 15.73 16.67 -0.27
CA THR A 127 16.61 17.84 -0.35
C THR A 127 16.38 18.82 0.80
N PHE A 128 15.12 19.07 1.17
CA PHE A 128 14.77 20.00 2.23
C PHE A 128 14.49 19.32 3.59
N HIS A 129 14.69 18.01 3.69
CA HIS A 129 14.42 17.23 4.91
C HIS A 129 13.02 17.49 5.48
N ILE A 130 12.01 17.53 4.59
CA ILE A 130 10.62 17.74 4.99
C ILE A 130 10.12 16.46 5.62
N ALA A 131 9.79 16.51 6.92
CA ALA A 131 9.22 15.37 7.61
C ALA A 131 7.78 15.12 7.11
N THR A 132 7.48 13.88 6.81
CA THR A 132 6.15 13.41 6.43
C THR A 132 5.77 12.21 7.29
N ASP A 133 4.47 11.91 7.37
CA ASP A 133 3.99 10.72 8.08
C ASP A 133 4.55 9.40 7.48
N GLU A 134 5.04 9.45 6.23
CA GLU A 134 5.69 8.31 5.55
C GLU A 134 7.11 8.03 6.06
N ASP A 135 7.75 8.99 6.71
CA ASP A 135 9.13 8.85 7.23
C ASP A 135 9.18 8.10 8.57
N ASP A 136 8.04 7.89 9.24
CA ASP A 136 7.94 7.11 10.48
C ASP A 136 7.72 5.62 10.17
N VAL A 137 8.79 4.95 9.76
CA VAL A 137 8.78 3.49 9.52
C VAL A 137 8.43 2.71 10.79
N ASP A 138 8.74 3.28 11.96
CA ASP A 138 8.43 2.68 13.26
C ASP A 138 6.92 2.76 13.60
N ALA A 139 6.19 3.74 13.08
CA ALA A 139 4.73 3.81 13.23
C ALA A 139 4.04 2.65 12.49
N LEU A 140 4.51 2.30 11.28
CA LEU A 140 4.02 1.16 10.51
C LEU A 140 4.34 -0.17 11.23
N VAL A 141 5.55 -0.29 11.80
CA VAL A 141 5.96 -1.48 12.55
C VAL A 141 5.20 -1.61 13.87
N LYS A 142 4.83 -0.50 14.53
CA LYS A 142 4.01 -0.54 15.76
C LYS A 142 2.58 -1.00 15.49
N GLU A 143 1.96 -0.60 14.39
CA GLU A 143 0.64 -1.12 14.02
C GLU A 143 0.67 -2.61 13.65
N GLU A 144 1.75 -3.10 13.02
CA GLU A 144 1.93 -4.52 12.74
C GLU A 144 2.34 -5.33 13.98
N ALA A 145 3.13 -4.75 14.89
CA ALA A 145 3.60 -5.43 16.11
C ALA A 145 2.49 -5.59 17.18
N ILE A 146 1.42 -4.79 17.14
CA ILE A 146 0.25 -4.91 18.04
C ILE A 146 -0.71 -6.02 17.55
N LYS A 147 -0.60 -6.47 16.31
CA LYS A 147 -1.34 -7.65 15.82
C LYS A 147 -0.46 -8.89 16.02
N PRO A 148 -0.81 -9.83 16.93
CA PRO A 148 -0.06 -11.06 17.08
C PRO A 148 0.03 -11.73 15.71
N GLN A 149 1.27 -11.93 15.21
CA GLN A 149 1.48 -12.63 13.94
C GLN A 149 0.92 -14.05 14.06
N PRO A 150 -0.10 -14.41 13.30
CA PRO A 150 -0.57 -15.77 13.28
C PRO A 150 0.51 -16.67 12.69
N SER A 151 0.73 -17.85 13.29
CA SER A 151 1.67 -18.85 12.78
C SER A 151 1.44 -19.13 11.29
N GLN A 152 2.48 -19.57 10.57
CA GLN A 152 2.37 -19.83 9.11
C GLN A 152 1.17 -20.72 8.74
N ALA A 153 0.78 -21.65 9.63
CA ALA A 153 -0.41 -22.47 9.46
C ALA A 153 -1.72 -21.67 9.53
N VAL A 154 -1.78 -20.61 10.34
CA VAL A 154 -2.95 -19.70 10.44
C VAL A 154 -2.99 -18.72 9.27
N GLN A 155 -1.83 -18.30 8.74
CA GLN A 155 -1.75 -17.46 7.54
C GLN A 155 -2.18 -18.24 6.29
N ALA A 156 -1.78 -19.49 6.15
CA ALA A 156 -2.22 -20.38 5.07
C ALA A 156 -3.75 -20.64 5.14
N ARG A 157 -4.30 -20.82 6.35
CA ARG A 157 -5.75 -20.98 6.56
C ARG A 157 -6.53 -19.70 6.29
N ARG A 158 -6.01 -18.51 6.67
CA ARG A 158 -6.62 -17.21 6.34
C ARG A 158 -6.57 -16.90 4.84
N ALA A 159 -5.48 -17.25 4.16
CA ALA A 159 -5.37 -17.10 2.71
C ALA A 159 -6.35 -18.02 1.95
N ALA A 160 -6.59 -19.23 2.47
CA ALA A 160 -7.58 -20.16 1.91
C ALA A 160 -9.02 -19.65 2.15
N ALA A 161 -9.33 -19.15 3.34
CA ALA A 161 -10.66 -18.60 3.66
C ALA A 161 -10.94 -17.28 2.91
N GLY A 162 -9.95 -16.39 2.78
CA GLY A 162 -10.07 -15.11 2.03
C GLY A 162 -10.23 -15.30 0.52
N ARG A 163 -9.77 -16.41 -0.05
CA ARG A 163 -9.97 -16.72 -1.48
C ARG A 163 -11.41 -17.14 -1.81
N ALA A 164 -12.19 -17.62 -0.84
CA ALA A 164 -13.53 -18.15 -1.07
C ALA A 164 -14.65 -17.07 -1.11
N THR A 165 -14.38 -15.82 -0.68
CA THR A 165 -15.49 -14.90 -0.34
C THR A 165 -15.49 -13.54 -1.05
N GLN A 166 -14.63 -13.31 -2.04
CA GLN A 166 -14.67 -12.02 -2.77
C GLN A 166 -15.65 -12.09 -3.94
N GLY A 167 -16.80 -11.48 -3.76
CA GLY A 167 -17.80 -11.22 -4.80
C GLY A 167 -19.13 -11.98 -4.67
N GLN A 168 -19.31 -12.79 -3.63
CA GLN A 168 -20.55 -13.53 -3.42
C GLN A 168 -21.22 -13.14 -2.10
N THR A 169 -22.53 -12.96 -2.14
CA THR A 169 -23.33 -12.62 -0.95
C THR A 169 -23.50 -13.84 -0.05
N TYR A 170 -23.34 -13.67 1.26
CA TYR A 170 -23.56 -14.72 2.25
C TYR A 170 -24.98 -15.31 2.12
N LYS A 171 -25.06 -16.64 2.04
CA LYS A 171 -26.31 -17.41 1.96
C LYS A 171 -26.45 -18.26 3.23
N PRO A 172 -27.24 -17.82 4.23
CA PRO A 172 -27.43 -18.62 5.43
C PRO A 172 -28.07 -19.94 5.15
N VAL A 173 -27.67 -20.98 5.84
CA VAL A 173 -28.38 -22.28 5.89
C VAL A 173 -29.45 -22.21 6.97
N ALA A 174 -30.43 -23.12 6.91
CA ALA A 174 -31.44 -23.27 7.97
C ALA A 174 -30.77 -23.60 9.32
N GLU A 175 -31.35 -23.12 10.42
CA GLU A 175 -30.74 -23.18 11.75
C GLU A 175 -30.45 -24.61 12.21
N ASP A 176 -31.38 -25.55 11.98
CA ASP A 176 -31.19 -26.96 12.27
C ASP A 176 -30.07 -27.60 11.47
N THR A 177 -29.89 -27.19 10.23
CA THR A 177 -28.78 -27.62 9.36
C THR A 177 -27.45 -27.05 9.87
N TYR A 178 -27.44 -25.78 10.31
CA TYR A 178 -26.26 -25.15 10.88
C TYR A 178 -25.77 -25.90 12.12
N TRP A 179 -26.68 -26.23 13.05
CA TRP A 179 -26.31 -26.95 14.28
C TRP A 179 -25.84 -28.39 14.02
N ARG A 180 -26.41 -29.08 13.01
CA ARG A 180 -25.87 -30.39 12.57
C ARG A 180 -24.46 -30.32 12.01
N ILE A 181 -24.12 -29.23 11.33
CA ILE A 181 -22.78 -28.98 10.83
C ILE A 181 -21.81 -28.71 11.99
N ILE A 182 -22.20 -27.89 12.96
CA ILE A 182 -21.45 -27.62 14.19
C ILE A 182 -21.17 -28.93 14.95
N GLU A 183 -22.17 -29.74 15.19
CA GLU A 183 -22.06 -31.03 15.86
C GLU A 183 -21.09 -31.96 15.13
N ALA A 184 -21.27 -32.14 13.84
CA ALA A 184 -20.44 -33.03 13.02
C ALA A 184 -19.00 -32.59 13.01
N TYR A 185 -18.73 -31.29 12.89
CA TYR A 185 -17.41 -30.72 12.93
C TYR A 185 -16.76 -30.83 14.31
N ALA A 186 -17.51 -30.52 15.38
CA ALA A 186 -17.02 -30.64 16.76
C ALA A 186 -16.61 -32.07 17.13
N GLN A 187 -17.30 -33.08 16.57
CA GLN A 187 -17.01 -34.50 16.76
C GLN A 187 -15.94 -35.05 15.79
N GLY A 188 -15.36 -34.19 14.93
CA GLY A 188 -14.35 -34.61 13.96
C GLY A 188 -14.85 -35.51 12.85
N ARG A 189 -16.17 -35.56 12.61
CA ARG A 189 -16.75 -36.36 11.53
C ARG A 189 -16.41 -35.77 10.17
N PRO A 190 -16.00 -36.58 9.17
CA PRO A 190 -15.80 -36.07 7.82
C PRO A 190 -17.14 -35.87 7.10
N THR A 191 -17.16 -34.99 6.07
CA THR A 191 -18.31 -34.90 5.17
C THR A 191 -18.49 -36.18 4.36
N LYS A 192 -19.64 -36.34 3.68
CA LYS A 192 -19.91 -37.52 2.82
C LYS A 192 -18.87 -37.72 1.71
N THR A 193 -18.15 -36.66 1.35
CA THR A 193 -17.07 -36.64 0.33
C THR A 193 -15.68 -36.72 0.95
N GLY A 194 -15.56 -36.91 2.28
CA GLY A 194 -14.28 -37.00 3.00
C GLY A 194 -13.64 -35.65 3.35
N GLY A 195 -14.33 -34.55 3.10
CA GLY A 195 -13.85 -33.20 3.40
C GLY A 195 -14.19 -32.69 4.80
N ASP A 196 -13.76 -31.47 5.11
CA ASP A 196 -14.02 -30.77 6.36
C ASP A 196 -15.38 -30.03 6.31
N TYR A 197 -16.19 -30.17 7.36
CA TYR A 197 -17.53 -29.54 7.43
C TYR A 197 -17.44 -28.01 7.50
N ARG A 198 -16.43 -27.44 8.18
CA ARG A 198 -16.24 -26.00 8.27
C ARG A 198 -15.89 -25.38 6.92
N GLU A 199 -14.93 -25.99 6.22
CA GLU A 199 -14.54 -25.51 4.89
C GLU A 199 -15.68 -25.66 3.88
N THR A 200 -16.40 -26.78 3.91
CA THR A 200 -17.56 -27.01 3.05
C THR A 200 -18.67 -25.97 3.32
N TRP A 201 -18.91 -25.65 4.60
CA TRP A 201 -19.90 -24.64 4.98
C TRP A 201 -19.47 -23.25 4.49
N ILE A 202 -18.19 -22.84 4.67
CA ILE A 202 -17.68 -21.57 4.18
C ILE A 202 -17.87 -21.45 2.67
N GLN A 203 -17.50 -22.48 1.91
CA GLN A 203 -17.60 -22.49 0.45
C GLN A 203 -19.06 -22.44 -0.03
N THR A 204 -19.95 -23.20 0.61
CA THR A 204 -21.36 -23.31 0.18
C THR A 204 -22.17 -22.07 0.55
N THR A 205 -21.87 -21.44 1.70
CA THR A 205 -22.61 -20.28 2.19
C THR A 205 -21.97 -18.95 1.82
N HIS A 206 -20.76 -18.96 1.30
CA HIS A 206 -19.97 -17.75 1.07
C HIS A 206 -19.76 -16.92 2.35
N ALA A 207 -19.53 -17.62 3.48
CA ALA A 207 -19.39 -17.00 4.78
C ALA A 207 -18.16 -16.09 4.84
N GLY A 208 -18.36 -14.84 5.28
CA GLY A 208 -17.31 -13.87 5.53
C GLY A 208 -16.66 -14.06 6.90
N GLN A 209 -15.69 -13.19 7.23
CA GLN A 209 -14.93 -13.32 8.48
C GLN A 209 -15.80 -13.30 9.74
N GLU A 210 -16.84 -12.48 9.77
CA GLU A 210 -17.76 -12.39 10.90
C GLU A 210 -18.56 -13.69 11.14
N GLN A 211 -19.10 -14.27 10.05
CA GLN A 211 -19.84 -15.52 10.10
C GLN A 211 -18.94 -16.69 10.48
N VAL A 212 -17.68 -16.71 10.00
CA VAL A 212 -16.69 -17.74 10.36
C VAL A 212 -16.31 -17.62 11.83
N ALA A 213 -16.11 -16.42 12.35
CA ALA A 213 -15.82 -16.22 13.77
C ALA A 213 -16.97 -16.68 14.68
N LYS A 214 -18.23 -16.43 14.26
CA LYS A 214 -19.41 -16.94 14.95
C LYS A 214 -19.44 -18.47 14.94
N PHE A 215 -19.20 -19.10 13.78
CA PHE A 215 -19.14 -20.56 13.66
C PHE A 215 -18.12 -21.17 14.60
N ASP A 216 -16.90 -20.66 14.61
CA ASP A 216 -15.81 -21.15 15.47
C ASP A 216 -16.16 -21.04 16.96
N LYS A 217 -16.82 -19.95 17.38
CA LYS A 217 -17.33 -19.75 18.73
C LYS A 217 -18.45 -20.74 19.10
N ASP A 218 -19.36 -20.97 18.19
CA ASP A 218 -20.46 -21.90 18.39
C ASP A 218 -19.95 -23.36 18.50
N VAL A 219 -18.89 -23.73 17.75
CA VAL A 219 -18.19 -25.02 17.89
C VAL A 219 -17.56 -25.17 19.26
N GLU A 220 -16.87 -24.12 19.75
CA GLU A 220 -16.24 -24.15 21.07
C GLU A 220 -17.26 -24.29 22.18
N ASN A 221 -18.37 -23.53 22.13
CA ASN A 221 -19.48 -23.63 23.07
C ASN A 221 -20.13 -25.03 23.02
N PHE A 222 -20.30 -25.62 21.86
CA PHE A 222 -20.86 -26.97 21.71
C PHE A 222 -19.93 -28.02 22.35
N LYS A 223 -18.63 -27.93 22.15
CA LYS A 223 -17.65 -28.84 22.77
C LYS A 223 -17.69 -28.75 24.28
N ILE A 224 -17.69 -27.52 24.84
CA ILE A 224 -17.78 -27.32 26.29
C ILE A 224 -19.06 -27.93 26.86
N ALA A 225 -20.20 -27.70 26.21
CA ALA A 225 -21.50 -28.19 26.66
C ALA A 225 -21.62 -29.73 26.61
N ASN A 226 -20.85 -30.40 25.75
CA ASN A 226 -20.92 -31.85 25.54
C ASN A 226 -19.70 -32.62 26.05
N ASN A 227 -18.75 -31.95 26.77
CA ASN A 227 -17.51 -32.53 27.27
C ASN A 227 -16.64 -33.21 26.18
N LEU A 228 -16.55 -32.60 25.00
CA LEU A 228 -15.77 -33.06 23.86
C LEU A 228 -14.36 -32.43 23.79
#